data_ec033eaae4fc00a873e166f37114aff6
#
_entry.id   ec033eaae4fc00a873e166f37114aff6
#
_cell.length_a   1.000
_cell.length_b   1.000
_cell.length_c   1.000
_cell.angle_alpha   90.00
_cell.angle_beta   90.00
_cell.angle_gamma   90.00
#
_symmetry.space_group_name_H-M   'P 1'
#
loop_
_entity.id
_entity.type
_entity.pdbx_description
1 polymer ?
#
loop_
_entity_poly.entity_id
_entity_poly.type
_entity_poly.pdbx_seq_one_letter_code
_entity_poly.pdbx_strand_id
1 'polypeptide(L)'
;MPQGVKCIFCKREVDSDSICPECMERLHFIGDNVCPQCGGISDRESGGICSECENNKVHYNSCFCVLNYDGDIVGKLAEIKNKNKKHYIPPLARLMLDKFNKTDIPFDMIIPIPITIDRLSERGFNQAEELAQEIKSAYGRVYTDILVKSRITLHQTGLGRKNRKENLKGSFEVTDKTRVKGKIILLIDDVYTTGSTISESAKALRKCGASKVYGLCLCRSPINKNYIQE
;
A
#
# COMPACT_ATOMS: atom_id res chain seq x y z
N MET A 1 5.94 -3.53 36.86
CA MET A 1 6.79 -4.10 35.78
C MET A 1 6.20 -3.64 34.46
N PRO A 2 6.98 -3.13 33.50
CA PRO A 2 6.44 -2.81 32.19
C PRO A 2 5.86 -4.10 31.60
N GLN A 3 4.62 -4.04 31.12
CA GLN A 3 4.02 -5.17 30.42
C GLN A 3 4.87 -5.45 29.17
N GLY A 4 5.37 -6.67 29.02
CA GLY A 4 6.15 -7.09 27.86
C GLY A 4 5.41 -6.84 26.56
N VAL A 5 6.15 -6.53 25.47
CA VAL A 5 5.58 -6.36 24.14
C VAL A 5 4.99 -7.70 23.70
N LYS A 6 3.81 -7.71 23.08
CA LYS A 6 3.16 -8.92 22.60
C LYS A 6 3.18 -8.99 21.07
N CYS A 7 3.48 -10.17 20.55
CA CYS A 7 3.36 -10.45 19.12
C CYS A 7 1.96 -10.11 18.60
N ILE A 8 1.88 -9.31 17.55
CA ILE A 8 0.58 -8.87 16.98
C ILE A 8 -0.24 -10.04 16.41
N PHE A 9 0.41 -11.14 16.02
CA PHE A 9 -0.26 -12.33 15.48
C PHE A 9 -0.67 -13.33 16.57
N CYS A 10 0.28 -13.93 17.30
CA CYS A 10 0.01 -15.01 18.25
C CYS A 10 -0.18 -14.56 19.70
N LYS A 11 0.05 -13.28 20.02
CA LYS A 11 -0.09 -12.69 21.37
C LYS A 11 0.94 -13.17 22.41
N ARG A 12 1.91 -14.01 22.05
CA ARG A 12 3.03 -14.36 22.95
C ARG A 12 3.87 -13.13 23.25
N GLU A 13 4.48 -13.11 24.43
CA GLU A 13 5.44 -12.06 24.80
C GLU A 13 6.70 -12.14 23.95
N VAL A 14 7.22 -10.98 23.59
CA VAL A 14 8.44 -10.80 22.79
C VAL A 14 9.28 -9.68 23.39
N ASP A 15 10.59 -9.76 23.20
CA ASP A 15 11.51 -8.83 23.86
C ASP A 15 11.44 -7.40 23.28
N SER A 16 11.43 -7.25 21.97
CA SER A 16 11.51 -5.94 21.30
C SER A 16 10.62 -5.81 20.08
N ASP A 17 10.53 -6.85 19.26
CA ASP A 17 9.76 -6.82 18.02
C ASP A 17 8.33 -7.28 18.25
N SER A 18 7.38 -6.51 17.71
CA SER A 18 5.95 -6.85 17.85
C SER A 18 5.51 -8.01 16.94
N ILE A 19 6.44 -8.74 16.31
CA ILE A 19 6.21 -9.97 15.53
C ILE A 19 7.30 -10.98 15.94
N CYS A 20 6.89 -12.12 16.49
CA CYS A 20 7.83 -13.17 16.86
C CYS A 20 8.39 -13.92 15.63
N PRO A 21 9.56 -14.58 15.73
CA PRO A 21 10.19 -15.27 14.61
C PRO A 21 9.24 -16.26 13.90
N GLU A 22 8.53 -17.11 14.67
CA GLU A 22 7.63 -18.10 14.05
C GLU A 22 6.43 -17.46 13.33
N CYS A 23 5.94 -16.31 13.79
CA CYS A 23 4.91 -15.57 13.06
C CYS A 23 5.49 -14.86 11.85
N MET A 24 6.75 -14.42 11.91
CA MET A 24 7.44 -13.83 10.77
C MET A 24 7.63 -14.85 9.64
N GLU A 25 7.99 -16.09 9.96
CA GLU A 25 8.14 -17.19 8.99
C GLU A 25 6.83 -17.57 8.30
N ARG A 26 5.67 -17.36 8.96
CA ARG A 26 4.35 -17.59 8.37
C ARG A 26 3.84 -16.48 7.47
N LEU A 27 4.55 -15.35 7.41
CA LEU A 27 4.21 -14.27 6.48
C LEU A 27 4.74 -14.62 5.09
N HIS A 28 3.88 -14.57 4.11
CA HIS A 28 4.25 -14.83 2.72
C HIS A 28 4.84 -13.58 2.08
N PHE A 29 6.15 -13.41 2.24
CA PHE A 29 6.88 -12.32 1.61
C PHE A 29 6.91 -12.50 0.09
N ILE A 30 6.82 -11.38 -0.62
CA ILE A 30 7.05 -11.35 -2.06
C ILE A 30 8.56 -11.47 -2.28
N GLY A 31 8.99 -12.57 -2.94
CA GLY A 31 10.38 -12.89 -3.22
C GLY A 31 11.02 -11.97 -4.26
N ASP A 32 12.10 -12.45 -4.91
CA ASP A 32 12.92 -11.63 -5.80
C ASP A 32 12.43 -11.61 -7.25
N ASN A 33 11.69 -12.63 -7.69
CA ASN A 33 11.10 -12.67 -9.04
C ASN A 33 9.86 -11.79 -9.11
N VAL A 34 10.06 -10.46 -9.12
CA VAL A 34 8.98 -9.48 -9.07
C VAL A 34 8.79 -8.74 -10.38
N CYS A 35 7.55 -8.40 -10.68
CA CYS A 35 7.22 -7.48 -11.76
C CYS A 35 7.71 -6.07 -11.38
N PRO A 36 8.59 -5.44 -12.18
CA PRO A 36 9.13 -4.11 -11.88
C PRO A 36 8.06 -3.02 -11.90
N GLN A 37 6.91 -3.28 -12.50
CA GLN A 37 5.83 -2.31 -12.57
C GLN A 37 4.91 -2.39 -11.34
N CYS A 38 4.39 -3.56 -10.96
CA CYS A 38 3.39 -3.67 -9.88
C CYS A 38 3.94 -4.22 -8.56
N GLY A 39 5.21 -4.67 -8.51
CA GLY A 39 5.83 -5.22 -7.32
C GLY A 39 5.25 -6.56 -6.84
N GLY A 40 4.39 -7.21 -7.63
CA GLY A 40 3.91 -8.56 -7.38
C GLY A 40 4.80 -9.61 -8.03
N ILE A 41 4.59 -10.88 -7.69
CA ILE A 41 5.31 -11.99 -8.32
C ILE A 41 5.11 -11.94 -9.84
N SER A 42 6.21 -12.03 -10.61
CA SER A 42 6.15 -12.11 -12.06
C SER A 42 5.81 -13.54 -12.49
N ASP A 43 4.95 -13.65 -13.50
CA ASP A 43 4.66 -14.91 -14.20
C ASP A 43 5.67 -15.23 -15.32
N ARG A 44 6.77 -14.48 -15.37
CA ARG A 44 7.90 -14.68 -16.29
C ARG A 44 9.06 -15.35 -15.56
N GLU A 45 9.64 -16.39 -16.13
CA GLU A 45 10.75 -17.16 -15.52
C GLU A 45 11.99 -16.31 -15.20
N SER A 46 12.28 -15.31 -16.03
CA SER A 46 13.44 -14.42 -15.86
C SER A 46 13.09 -13.09 -15.16
N GLY A 47 11.91 -12.97 -14.54
CA GLY A 47 11.40 -11.69 -14.07
C GLY A 47 10.87 -10.84 -15.24
N GLY A 48 10.63 -9.55 -14.98
CA GLY A 48 10.11 -8.62 -15.96
C GLY A 48 8.63 -8.28 -15.75
N ILE A 49 8.06 -7.52 -16.68
CA ILE A 49 6.67 -7.06 -16.59
C ILE A 49 5.74 -8.27 -16.70
N CYS A 50 4.88 -8.47 -15.68
CA CYS A 50 3.91 -9.56 -15.67
C CYS A 50 2.81 -9.35 -16.72
N SER A 51 2.15 -10.45 -17.12
CA SER A 51 1.10 -10.45 -18.15
C SER A 51 -0.04 -9.47 -17.85
N GLU A 52 -0.38 -9.28 -16.56
CA GLU A 52 -1.40 -8.29 -16.16
C GLU A 52 -0.94 -6.86 -16.46
N CYS A 53 0.33 -6.54 -16.19
CA CYS A 53 0.88 -5.21 -16.40
C CYS A 53 1.13 -4.88 -17.86
N GLU A 54 1.50 -5.85 -18.70
CA GLU A 54 1.64 -5.66 -20.14
C GLU A 54 0.35 -5.14 -20.80
N ASN A 55 -0.79 -5.62 -20.31
CA ASN A 55 -2.11 -5.25 -20.83
C ASN A 55 -2.75 -4.06 -20.10
N ASN A 56 -2.09 -3.50 -19.08
CA ASN A 56 -2.63 -2.42 -18.26
C ASN A 56 -1.72 -1.21 -18.24
N LYS A 57 -2.15 -0.14 -18.95
CA LYS A 57 -1.46 1.16 -18.85
C LYS A 57 -1.63 1.73 -17.43
N VAL A 58 -0.51 1.96 -16.74
CA VAL A 58 -0.44 2.63 -15.44
C VAL A 58 0.21 4.01 -15.55
N HIS A 59 0.02 4.85 -14.55
CA HIS A 59 0.51 6.24 -14.53
C HIS A 59 1.63 6.49 -13.49
N TYR A 60 2.05 5.47 -12.77
CA TYR A 60 3.21 5.48 -11.87
C TYR A 60 4.43 4.82 -12.52
N ASN A 61 5.62 5.02 -11.96
CA ASN A 61 6.87 4.46 -12.46
C ASN A 61 7.04 3.00 -12.05
N SER A 62 6.93 2.71 -10.75
CA SER A 62 6.98 1.38 -10.15
C SER A 62 6.16 1.36 -8.87
N CYS A 63 5.73 0.16 -8.46
CA CYS A 63 5.12 -0.06 -7.16
C CYS A 63 5.87 -1.20 -6.47
N PHE A 64 6.07 -1.07 -5.16
CA PHE A 64 6.72 -2.06 -4.30
C PHE A 64 5.68 -2.64 -3.36
N CYS A 65 5.65 -3.96 -3.26
CA CYS A 65 4.78 -4.67 -2.34
C CYS A 65 5.63 -5.60 -1.47
N VAL A 66 5.23 -5.79 -0.22
CA VAL A 66 6.02 -6.54 0.77
C VAL A 66 5.53 -7.96 0.91
N LEU A 67 4.23 -8.14 1.13
CA LEU A 67 3.59 -9.42 1.43
C LEU A 67 2.55 -9.77 0.38
N ASN A 68 2.30 -11.05 0.18
CA ASN A 68 1.08 -11.50 -0.45
C ASN A 68 -0.11 -11.22 0.47
N TYR A 69 -1.26 -10.86 -0.11
CA TYR A 69 -2.50 -10.62 0.64
C TYR A 69 -3.22 -11.95 0.88
N ASP A 70 -2.65 -12.78 1.73
CA ASP A 70 -3.14 -14.12 2.10
C ASP A 70 -2.78 -14.46 3.56
N GLY A 71 -3.18 -15.62 4.04
CA GLY A 71 -2.84 -16.10 5.38
C GLY A 71 -3.17 -15.12 6.51
N ASP A 72 -2.29 -15.07 7.49
CA ASP A 72 -2.48 -14.34 8.75
C ASP A 72 -2.64 -12.82 8.57
N ILE A 73 -2.01 -12.23 7.54
CA ILE A 73 -2.04 -10.77 7.34
C ILE A 73 -3.43 -10.25 6.97
N VAL A 74 -4.25 -11.06 6.30
CA VAL A 74 -5.62 -10.68 5.91
C VAL A 74 -6.46 -10.36 7.14
N GLY A 75 -6.40 -11.25 8.15
CA GLY A 75 -7.10 -11.06 9.43
C GLY A 75 -6.60 -9.81 10.17
N LYS A 76 -5.29 -9.54 10.17
CA LYS A 76 -4.73 -8.36 10.83
C LYS A 76 -5.14 -7.05 10.16
N LEU A 77 -5.12 -6.99 8.85
CA LEU A 77 -5.62 -5.81 8.13
C LEU A 77 -7.13 -5.59 8.34
N ALA A 78 -7.91 -6.66 8.43
CA ALA A 78 -9.32 -6.57 8.78
C ALA A 78 -9.52 -6.05 10.22
N GLU A 79 -8.72 -6.50 11.20
CA GLU A 79 -8.77 -5.99 12.58
C GLU A 79 -8.36 -4.51 12.67
N ILE A 80 -7.35 -4.06 11.92
CA ILE A 80 -7.01 -2.65 11.82
C ILE A 80 -8.21 -1.87 11.30
N LYS A 81 -8.79 -2.29 10.17
CA LYS A 81 -9.90 -1.58 9.50
C LYS A 81 -11.19 -1.52 10.30
N ASN A 82 -11.55 -2.63 10.96
CA ASN A 82 -12.89 -2.80 11.54
C ASN A 82 -12.89 -2.68 13.07
N LYS A 83 -11.75 -2.90 13.74
CA LYS A 83 -11.61 -2.91 15.19
C LYS A 83 -10.65 -1.84 15.72
N ASN A 84 -10.20 -0.92 14.85
CA ASN A 84 -9.28 0.17 15.19
C ASN A 84 -7.99 -0.30 15.92
N LYS A 85 -7.43 -1.46 15.53
CA LYS A 85 -6.21 -2.02 16.13
C LYS A 85 -4.95 -1.34 15.59
N LYS A 86 -4.85 -0.01 15.75
CA LYS A 86 -3.73 0.80 15.24
C LYS A 86 -2.36 0.34 15.74
N HIS A 87 -2.27 -0.27 16.92
CA HIS A 87 -1.02 -0.79 17.46
C HIS A 87 -0.39 -1.92 16.63
N TYR A 88 -1.10 -2.44 15.61
CA TYR A 88 -0.51 -3.36 14.62
C TYR A 88 0.25 -2.62 13.50
N ILE A 89 0.04 -1.31 13.35
CA ILE A 89 0.61 -0.53 12.24
C ILE A 89 2.13 -0.38 12.32
N PRO A 90 2.74 -0.01 13.48
CA PRO A 90 4.19 0.18 13.55
C PRO A 90 5.01 -1.03 13.09
N PRO A 91 4.78 -2.27 13.57
CA PRO A 91 5.55 -3.42 13.08
C PRO A 91 5.32 -3.73 11.59
N LEU A 92 4.12 -3.49 11.06
CA LEU A 92 3.83 -3.67 9.63
C LEU A 92 4.49 -2.60 8.76
N ALA A 93 4.52 -1.35 9.21
CA ALA A 93 5.22 -0.26 8.55
C ALA A 93 6.74 -0.50 8.51
N ARG A 94 7.32 -1.12 9.55
CA ARG A 94 8.73 -1.52 9.56
C ARG A 94 9.05 -2.50 8.43
N LEU A 95 8.19 -3.48 8.15
CA LEU A 95 8.37 -4.38 7.00
C LEU A 95 8.37 -3.62 5.67
N MET A 96 7.53 -2.57 5.56
CA MET A 96 7.53 -1.72 4.36
C MET A 96 8.83 -0.93 4.23
N LEU A 97 9.35 -0.38 5.34
CA LEU A 97 10.64 0.32 5.38
C LEU A 97 11.79 -0.58 4.95
N ASP A 98 11.87 -1.79 5.50
CA ASP A 98 12.93 -2.76 5.20
C ASP A 98 12.94 -3.14 3.71
N LYS A 99 11.77 -3.28 3.10
CA LYS A 99 11.65 -3.53 1.65
C LYS A 99 12.06 -2.32 0.83
N PHE A 100 11.62 -1.13 1.21
CA PHE A 100 11.87 0.09 0.44
C PHE A 100 13.33 0.55 0.53
N ASN A 101 13.98 0.39 1.67
CA ASN A 101 15.40 0.70 1.88
C ASN A 101 16.34 -0.04 0.91
N LYS A 102 15.89 -1.17 0.36
CA LYS A 102 16.65 -1.95 -0.63
C LYS A 102 16.53 -1.43 -2.06
N THR A 103 15.75 -0.37 -2.29
CA THR A 103 15.46 0.10 -3.65
C THR A 103 16.32 1.28 -4.11
N ASP A 104 16.99 1.98 -3.22
CA ASP A 104 17.78 3.20 -3.47
C ASP A 104 17.03 4.28 -4.28
N ILE A 105 15.69 4.26 -4.25
CA ILE A 105 14.87 5.21 -5.00
C ILE A 105 14.72 6.51 -4.21
N PRO A 106 15.22 7.62 -4.75
CA PRO A 106 15.02 8.92 -4.11
C PRO A 106 13.55 9.37 -4.23
N PHE A 107 13.08 10.11 -3.23
CA PHE A 107 11.79 10.80 -3.27
C PHE A 107 11.84 12.08 -2.44
N ASP A 108 10.98 13.04 -2.81
CA ASP A 108 10.85 14.34 -2.13
C ASP A 108 9.70 14.35 -1.13
N MET A 109 8.67 13.53 -1.36
CA MET A 109 7.40 13.58 -0.64
C MET A 109 6.81 12.20 -0.45
N ILE A 110 6.25 11.96 0.74
CA ILE A 110 5.38 10.80 1.02
C ILE A 110 3.93 11.30 1.04
N ILE A 111 3.07 10.67 0.24
CA ILE A 111 1.65 10.99 0.18
C ILE A 111 0.84 9.69 0.42
N PRO A 112 0.08 9.59 1.51
CA PRO A 112 -0.81 8.46 1.71
C PRO A 112 -1.99 8.53 0.75
N ILE A 113 -2.45 7.38 0.28
CA ILE A 113 -3.68 7.30 -0.52
C ILE A 113 -4.86 7.73 0.35
N PRO A 114 -5.62 8.76 -0.05
CA PRO A 114 -6.77 9.23 0.71
C PRO A 114 -7.97 8.28 0.58
N ILE A 115 -8.73 8.18 1.66
CA ILE A 115 -10.05 7.53 1.67
C ILE A 115 -11.16 8.59 1.54
N THR A 116 -12.39 8.18 1.26
CA THR A 116 -13.53 9.09 1.24
C THR A 116 -13.87 9.58 2.64
N ILE A 117 -14.55 10.75 2.74
CA ILE A 117 -14.99 11.31 4.02
C ILE A 117 -15.91 10.33 4.77
N ASP A 118 -16.82 9.65 4.06
CA ASP A 118 -17.70 8.66 4.67
C ASP A 118 -16.91 7.53 5.34
N ARG A 119 -15.90 6.98 4.64
CA ARG A 119 -15.03 5.95 5.22
C ARG A 119 -14.17 6.47 6.37
N LEU A 120 -13.74 7.72 6.29
CA LEU A 120 -13.00 8.33 7.39
C LEU A 120 -13.91 8.48 8.62
N SER A 121 -15.16 8.88 8.43
CA SER A 121 -16.17 8.98 9.50
C SER A 121 -16.51 7.62 10.10
N GLU A 122 -16.64 6.57 9.28
CA GLU A 122 -16.93 5.21 9.74
C GLU A 122 -15.77 4.58 10.52
N ARG A 123 -14.53 4.80 10.08
CA ARG A 123 -13.33 4.15 10.63
C ARG A 123 -12.58 4.98 11.65
N GLY A 124 -12.77 6.30 11.62
CA GLY A 124 -12.07 7.26 12.46
C GLY A 124 -10.62 7.55 12.03
N PHE A 125 -10.09 6.88 11.01
CA PHE A 125 -8.70 7.06 10.53
C PHE A 125 -8.50 6.49 9.11
N ASN A 126 -7.38 6.89 8.49
CA ASN A 126 -6.92 6.37 7.21
C ASN A 126 -5.70 5.45 7.43
N GLN A 127 -5.81 4.17 7.07
CA GLN A 127 -4.72 3.19 7.26
C GLN A 127 -3.45 3.57 6.51
N ALA A 128 -3.59 4.07 5.29
CA ALA A 128 -2.44 4.49 4.48
C ALA A 128 -1.72 5.68 5.13
N GLU A 129 -2.45 6.58 5.77
CA GLU A 129 -1.90 7.72 6.51
C GLU A 129 -1.13 7.24 7.76
N GLU A 130 -1.71 6.34 8.55
CA GLU A 130 -1.04 5.79 9.73
C GLU A 130 0.26 5.06 9.33
N LEU A 131 0.23 4.24 8.27
CA LEU A 131 1.44 3.60 7.72
C LEU A 131 2.47 4.64 7.27
N ALA A 132 2.03 5.69 6.58
CA ALA A 132 2.91 6.76 6.12
C ALA A 132 3.55 7.54 7.27
N GLN A 133 2.82 7.78 8.38
CA GLN A 133 3.35 8.45 9.57
C GLN A 133 4.45 7.62 10.25
N GLU A 134 4.32 6.30 10.30
CA GLU A 134 5.36 5.42 10.80
C GLU A 134 6.61 5.44 9.90
N ILE A 135 6.41 5.41 8.57
CA ILE A 135 7.50 5.50 7.58
C ILE A 135 8.22 6.85 7.65
N LYS A 136 7.51 7.93 7.98
CA LYS A 136 8.07 9.29 8.14
C LYS A 136 9.23 9.32 9.13
N SER A 137 9.20 8.53 10.18
CA SER A 137 10.27 8.52 11.19
C SER A 137 11.66 8.27 10.60
N ALA A 138 11.73 7.55 9.46
CA ALA A 138 12.97 7.28 8.74
C ALA A 138 13.31 8.34 7.68
N TYR A 139 12.32 9.02 7.07
CA TYR A 139 12.53 9.81 5.85
C TYR A 139 12.02 11.27 5.88
N GLY A 140 11.33 11.68 6.93
CA GLY A 140 11.16 13.09 7.26
C GLY A 140 9.87 13.81 6.89
N ARG A 141 9.11 13.54 5.80
CA ARG A 141 7.93 14.36 5.46
C ARG A 141 6.77 13.57 4.83
N VAL A 142 5.62 13.59 5.51
CA VAL A 142 4.33 13.11 5.00
C VAL A 142 3.41 14.29 4.72
N TYR A 143 2.72 14.25 3.58
CA TYR A 143 1.77 15.27 3.15
C TYR A 143 0.39 14.65 2.99
N THR A 144 -0.51 14.92 3.91
CA THR A 144 -1.88 14.37 3.93
C THR A 144 -2.90 15.26 3.25
N ASP A 145 -2.54 16.50 2.98
CA ASP A 145 -3.37 17.58 2.46
C ASP A 145 -3.25 17.80 0.93
N ILE A 146 -2.31 17.13 0.26
CA ILE A 146 -2.03 17.35 -1.15
C ILE A 146 -2.94 16.57 -2.09
N LEU A 147 -3.22 15.32 -1.75
CA LEU A 147 -4.08 14.44 -2.54
C LEU A 147 -5.38 14.19 -1.80
N VAL A 148 -6.51 14.46 -2.45
CA VAL A 148 -7.83 14.23 -1.89
C VAL A 148 -8.65 13.32 -2.79
N LYS A 149 -9.58 12.58 -2.20
CA LYS A 149 -10.54 11.75 -2.94
C LYS A 149 -11.85 12.50 -3.05
N SER A 150 -12.12 13.09 -4.23
CA SER A 150 -13.21 14.04 -4.47
C SER A 150 -14.55 13.40 -4.81
N ARG A 151 -14.58 12.11 -5.20
CA ARG A 151 -15.82 11.41 -5.55
C ARG A 151 -16.11 10.25 -4.61
N ILE A 152 -17.38 10.15 -4.20
CA ILE A 152 -17.94 8.95 -3.57
C ILE A 152 -17.95 7.85 -4.64
N THR A 153 -16.98 6.96 -4.58
CA THR A 153 -16.99 5.76 -5.41
C THR A 153 -18.02 4.79 -4.84
N LEU A 154 -19.04 4.47 -5.62
CA LEU A 154 -20.08 3.52 -5.21
C LEU A 154 -19.45 2.21 -4.72
N HIS A 155 -19.67 1.91 -3.45
CA HIS A 155 -19.32 0.64 -2.86
C HIS A 155 -20.38 -0.39 -3.29
N GLN A 156 -20.13 -1.07 -4.39
CA GLN A 156 -20.80 -2.34 -4.64
C GLN A 156 -19.84 -3.45 -4.25
N THR A 157 -20.10 -4.07 -3.10
CA THR A 157 -19.51 -5.36 -2.74
C THR A 157 -19.81 -6.31 -3.90
N GLY A 158 -18.77 -6.83 -4.56
CA GLY A 158 -18.93 -7.75 -5.69
C GLY A 158 -18.57 -7.22 -7.08
N LEU A 159 -18.19 -5.95 -7.23
CA LEU A 159 -17.75 -5.41 -8.52
C LEU A 159 -16.45 -6.08 -8.99
N GLY A 160 -16.50 -6.70 -10.16
CA GLY A 160 -15.34 -7.23 -10.85
C GLY A 160 -14.26 -6.15 -11.10
N ARG A 161 -13.02 -6.59 -11.41
CA ARG A 161 -11.84 -5.72 -11.63
C ARG A 161 -12.08 -4.58 -12.60
N LYS A 162 -12.82 -4.79 -13.69
CA LYS A 162 -13.15 -3.80 -14.73
C LYS A 162 -13.96 -2.63 -14.17
N ASN A 163 -14.96 -2.92 -13.38
CA ASN A 163 -15.83 -1.91 -12.76
C ASN A 163 -15.11 -1.08 -11.70
N ARG A 164 -14.10 -1.66 -10.98
CA ARG A 164 -13.27 -0.90 -10.02
C ARG A 164 -12.41 0.15 -10.72
N LYS A 165 -11.88 -0.14 -11.91
CA LYS A 165 -11.09 0.80 -12.71
C LYS A 165 -11.93 1.98 -13.20
N GLU A 166 -13.14 1.72 -13.68
CA GLU A 166 -14.08 2.75 -14.15
C GLU A 166 -14.57 3.64 -13.00
N ASN A 167 -14.89 3.06 -11.84
CA ASN A 167 -15.35 3.80 -10.66
C ASN A 167 -14.28 4.74 -10.06
N LEU A 168 -13.00 4.44 -10.26
CA LEU A 168 -11.90 5.25 -9.71
C LEU A 168 -11.43 6.34 -10.70
N LYS A 169 -11.89 6.33 -11.95
CA LYS A 169 -11.44 7.29 -12.96
C LYS A 169 -11.79 8.73 -12.56
N GLY A 170 -10.75 9.54 -12.36
CA GLY A 170 -10.91 10.95 -11.98
C GLY A 170 -11.44 11.17 -10.56
N SER A 171 -11.28 10.20 -9.64
CA SER A 171 -11.72 10.33 -8.25
C SER A 171 -10.68 10.97 -7.33
N PHE A 172 -9.50 11.30 -7.83
CA PHE A 172 -8.44 11.94 -7.07
C PHE A 172 -8.11 13.31 -7.63
N GLU A 173 -7.93 14.28 -6.74
CA GLU A 173 -7.58 15.66 -7.05
C GLU A 173 -6.38 16.12 -6.23
N VAL A 174 -5.56 16.98 -6.82
CA VAL A 174 -4.42 17.62 -6.16
C VAL A 174 -4.85 19.03 -5.72
N THR A 175 -4.75 19.31 -4.44
CA THR A 175 -5.19 20.57 -3.82
C THR A 175 -4.24 21.73 -4.14
N ASP A 176 -2.93 21.45 -4.21
CA ASP A 176 -1.89 22.44 -4.52
C ASP A 176 -0.89 21.90 -5.53
N LYS A 177 -1.03 22.36 -6.78
CA LYS A 177 -0.17 21.97 -7.90
C LYS A 177 1.26 22.47 -7.75
N THR A 178 1.46 23.59 -7.05
CA THR A 178 2.79 24.23 -6.91
C THR A 178 3.72 23.36 -6.06
N ARG A 179 3.18 22.70 -5.03
CA ARG A 179 3.92 21.79 -4.15
C ARG A 179 4.32 20.47 -4.82
N VAL A 180 3.62 20.08 -5.89
CA VAL A 180 3.81 18.80 -6.60
C VAL A 180 4.75 18.91 -7.79
N LYS A 181 4.83 20.09 -8.42
CA LYS A 181 5.60 20.31 -9.65
C LYS A 181 7.08 19.97 -9.49
N GLY A 182 7.58 19.10 -10.37
CA GLY A 182 8.97 18.64 -10.40
C GLY A 182 9.33 17.60 -9.31
N LYS A 183 8.42 17.26 -8.40
CA LYS A 183 8.68 16.37 -7.27
C LYS A 183 8.64 14.89 -7.65
N ILE A 184 9.46 14.11 -6.95
CA ILE A 184 9.40 12.65 -6.93
C ILE A 184 8.56 12.24 -5.72
N ILE A 185 7.47 11.50 -5.95
CA ILE A 185 6.45 11.22 -4.94
C ILE A 185 6.39 9.72 -4.66
N LEU A 186 6.36 9.37 -3.37
CA LEU A 186 6.09 8.03 -2.88
C LEU A 186 4.65 7.96 -2.33
N LEU A 187 3.78 7.21 -3.02
CA LEU A 187 2.42 6.92 -2.58
C LEU A 187 2.41 5.72 -1.64
N ILE A 188 1.72 5.83 -0.51
CA ILE A 188 1.56 4.75 0.48
C ILE A 188 0.13 4.21 0.44
N ASP A 189 -0.03 2.89 0.39
CA ASP A 189 -1.32 2.21 0.54
C ASP A 189 -1.16 0.91 1.34
N ASP A 190 -2.27 0.34 1.83
CA ASP A 190 -2.24 -0.93 2.56
C ASP A 190 -2.25 -2.13 1.61
N VAL A 191 -3.12 -2.15 0.60
CA VAL A 191 -3.27 -3.31 -0.31
C VAL A 191 -3.35 -2.88 -1.77
N TYR A 192 -2.37 -3.32 -2.54
CA TYR A 192 -2.42 -3.25 -3.99
C TYR A 192 -3.27 -4.40 -4.54
N THR A 193 -4.41 -4.11 -5.13
CA THR A 193 -5.28 -5.11 -5.79
C THR A 193 -5.07 -5.12 -7.30
N THR A 194 -5.68 -4.19 -8.00
CA THR A 194 -5.56 -3.99 -9.48
C THR A 194 -4.59 -2.87 -9.82
N GLY A 195 -4.07 -2.15 -8.84
CA GLY A 195 -3.27 -0.95 -9.03
C GLY A 195 -4.04 0.28 -9.50
N SER A 196 -5.36 0.18 -9.66
CA SER A 196 -6.18 1.29 -10.14
C SER A 196 -6.13 2.50 -9.21
N THR A 197 -6.09 2.29 -7.90
CA THR A 197 -5.97 3.36 -6.89
C THR A 197 -4.66 4.12 -7.04
N ILE A 198 -3.53 3.39 -7.01
CA ILE A 198 -2.19 3.98 -7.20
C ILE A 198 -2.09 4.67 -8.56
N SER A 199 -2.62 4.04 -9.63
CA SER A 199 -2.55 4.57 -10.99
C SER A 199 -3.37 5.86 -11.17
N GLU A 200 -4.60 5.93 -10.67
CA GLU A 200 -5.41 7.16 -10.77
C GLU A 200 -4.87 8.28 -9.87
N SER A 201 -4.35 7.96 -8.69
CA SER A 201 -3.63 8.93 -7.83
C SER A 201 -2.38 9.47 -8.52
N ALA A 202 -1.56 8.59 -9.09
CA ALA A 202 -0.37 8.98 -9.86
C ALA A 202 -0.74 9.83 -11.07
N LYS A 203 -1.82 9.52 -11.77
CA LYS A 203 -2.32 10.30 -12.91
C LYS A 203 -2.69 11.73 -12.51
N ALA A 204 -3.37 11.92 -11.37
CA ALA A 204 -3.68 13.25 -10.84
C ALA A 204 -2.39 14.04 -10.53
N LEU A 205 -1.43 13.42 -9.85
CA LEU A 205 -0.15 14.02 -9.51
C LEU A 205 0.70 14.35 -10.75
N ARG A 206 0.77 13.44 -11.74
CA ARG A 206 1.49 13.67 -13.01
C ARG A 206 0.88 14.80 -13.82
N LYS A 207 -0.46 14.94 -13.87
CA LYS A 207 -1.14 16.08 -14.49
C LYS A 207 -0.78 17.43 -13.84
N CYS A 208 -0.42 17.40 -12.54
CA CYS A 208 0.05 18.59 -11.82
C CYS A 208 1.57 18.77 -11.86
N GLY A 209 2.28 18.00 -12.71
CA GLY A 209 3.70 18.16 -12.97
C GLY A 209 4.64 17.39 -12.06
N ALA A 210 4.16 16.35 -11.32
CA ALA A 210 5.06 15.45 -10.62
C ALA A 210 6.07 14.81 -11.59
N SER A 211 7.35 14.81 -11.23
CA SER A 211 8.45 14.28 -12.05
C SER A 211 8.38 12.75 -12.12
N LYS A 212 8.24 12.09 -10.97
CA LYS A 212 8.07 10.64 -10.86
C LYS A 212 7.07 10.33 -9.75
N VAL A 213 6.38 9.20 -9.88
CA VAL A 213 5.48 8.69 -8.85
C VAL A 213 5.74 7.20 -8.66
N TYR A 214 6.02 6.81 -7.44
CA TYR A 214 6.21 5.43 -7.01
C TYR A 214 5.11 5.04 -6.02
N GLY A 215 4.82 3.75 -5.91
CA GLY A 215 3.93 3.20 -4.90
C GLY A 215 4.68 2.30 -3.93
N LEU A 216 4.29 2.31 -2.66
CA LEU A 216 4.72 1.35 -1.65
C LEU A 216 3.47 0.85 -0.91
N CYS A 217 3.20 -0.45 -1.04
CA CYS A 217 2.05 -1.11 -0.43
C CYS A 217 2.50 -2.23 0.50
N LEU A 218 1.79 -2.41 1.61
CA LEU A 218 2.09 -3.51 2.52
C LEU A 218 1.81 -4.86 1.84
N CYS A 219 0.67 -4.99 1.19
CA CYS A 219 0.26 -6.25 0.58
C CYS A 219 -0.06 -6.13 -0.91
N ARG A 220 0.15 -7.23 -1.63
CA ARG A 220 -0.27 -7.46 -3.00
C ARG A 220 -1.34 -8.55 -3.05
N SER A 221 -2.53 -8.22 -3.50
CA SER A 221 -3.56 -9.23 -3.75
C SER A 221 -3.15 -10.11 -4.94
N PRO A 222 -3.26 -11.43 -4.86
CA PRO A 222 -2.90 -12.34 -5.95
C PRO A 222 -3.73 -12.04 -7.20
N ILE A 223 -3.11 -12.26 -8.36
CA ILE A 223 -3.68 -11.98 -9.68
C ILE A 223 -4.85 -12.92 -9.97
N ASN A 224 -4.72 -14.19 -9.60
CA ASN A 224 -5.75 -15.23 -9.74
C ASN A 224 -6.13 -15.81 -8.38
N LYS A 225 -7.42 -15.93 -8.11
CA LYS A 225 -7.93 -16.61 -6.92
C LYS A 225 -7.59 -18.12 -6.87
N ASN A 226 -7.03 -18.68 -7.95
CA ASN A 226 -6.74 -20.11 -8.08
C ASN A 226 -5.41 -20.55 -7.44
N TYR A 227 -4.61 -19.64 -6.85
CA TYR A 227 -3.37 -19.95 -6.12
C TYR A 227 -3.55 -20.01 -4.59
N ILE A 228 -4.81 -20.00 -4.10
CA ILE A 228 -5.11 -20.19 -2.67
C ILE A 228 -5.81 -21.56 -2.51
N GLN A 229 -5.15 -22.62 -2.94
CA GLN A 229 -5.45 -24.01 -2.55
C GLN A 229 -4.15 -24.80 -2.70
N GLU A 230 -3.38 -24.80 -1.63
CA GLU A 230 -2.62 -25.95 -1.12
C GLU A 230 -2.06 -25.58 0.25
#